data_9775883a184cd0f0a160f804a45bc3bc
#
_entry.id   9775883a184cd0f0a160f804a45bc3bc
#
_cell.length_a   1.000
_cell.length_b   1.000
_cell.length_c   1.000
_cell.angle_alpha   90.00
_cell.angle_beta   90.00
_cell.angle_gamma   90.00
#
_symmetry.space_group_name_H-M   'P 1'
#
loop_
_entity.id
_entity.type
_entity.pdbx_description
1 polymer ?
#
loop_
_entity_poly.entity_id
_entity_poly.type
_entity_poly.pdbx_seq_one_letter_code
_entity_poly.pdbx_strand_id
1 'polypeptide(L)'
;VLKVAVDKITPRICYVFDIIRLFRRVDFQPVLIEYLKEEEQAYFYSQELSVENKGLKASVLLYEDAWRVPGLTKGMFEGEECLAFEGVADPLAAIFYHLTRMEEYNYTNYDKHGRFQFKDSFVNQFNWETKLMTERWIDIFLKDVFFQLQIFPITVEASLKLRLTFDIDNTFAFKWKPASRILGSYFKDLMRLDFKRIAVKTQTLLGCRKDPYDTFDKIKSFQMNGIDVQLFWLLGDFGAFDRNVPNTSKKHLNFIRQLGKELNIGLHPSYASNTNSERLSNEKQLLEKVLGRPVDKSRQHFLKLQFPFTYQRNMEAGLKADYTLGFGDALGFRAGTLRCFPFFDISENKQYDFWIYPFVYMDGTLREYLRFSLEESKRALLPLIEEAKRFGGDFISIWHNETISDWSDWKGWVELIDFTQRNIYETDN
;
A
#
# COMPACT_ATOMS: atom_id res chain seq x y z
N VAL A 1 -0.29 -29.49 9.98
CA VAL A 1 1.04 -28.87 9.80
C VAL A 1 1.83 -29.71 8.83
N LEU A 2 2.31 -29.13 7.74
CA LEU A 2 3.12 -29.80 6.72
C LEU A 2 4.61 -29.60 7.01
N LYS A 3 5.39 -30.68 7.01
CA LYS A 3 6.83 -30.58 7.19
C LYS A 3 7.51 -30.17 5.91
N VAL A 4 8.42 -29.20 5.99
CA VAL A 4 9.33 -28.80 4.90
C VAL A 4 10.75 -29.03 5.37
N ALA A 5 11.45 -29.97 4.72
CA ALA A 5 12.84 -30.29 4.97
C ALA A 5 13.74 -29.23 4.32
N VAL A 6 14.56 -28.55 5.11
CA VAL A 6 15.41 -27.44 4.70
C VAL A 6 16.87 -27.66 5.11
N ASP A 7 17.82 -27.08 4.34
CA ASP A 7 19.26 -27.15 4.66
C ASP A 7 19.59 -26.36 5.94
N LYS A 8 18.91 -25.23 6.15
CA LYS A 8 19.06 -24.36 7.32
C LYS A 8 17.74 -23.66 7.61
N ILE A 9 17.34 -23.56 8.87
CA ILE A 9 16.19 -22.76 9.29
C ILE A 9 16.65 -21.30 9.43
N THR A 10 16.10 -20.40 8.59
CA THR A 10 16.45 -18.98 8.58
C THR A 10 15.24 -18.11 8.90
N PRO A 11 15.44 -16.86 9.39
CA PRO A 11 14.33 -15.91 9.57
C PRO A 11 13.53 -15.65 8.29
N ARG A 12 14.19 -15.70 7.12
CA ARG A 12 13.56 -15.49 5.80
C ARG A 12 12.62 -16.63 5.43
N ILE A 13 13.02 -17.88 5.65
CA ILE A 13 12.18 -19.08 5.46
C ILE A 13 10.98 -19.02 6.38
N CYS A 14 11.20 -18.74 7.66
CA CYS A 14 10.12 -18.61 8.65
C CYS A 14 9.13 -17.52 8.23
N TYR A 15 9.61 -16.36 7.79
CA TYR A 15 8.77 -15.27 7.29
C TYR A 15 7.89 -15.70 6.12
N VAL A 16 8.45 -16.36 5.11
CA VAL A 16 7.67 -16.82 3.94
C VAL A 16 6.59 -17.82 4.35
N PHE A 17 6.90 -18.75 5.24
CA PHE A 17 5.89 -19.70 5.74
C PHE A 17 4.81 -19.02 6.60
N ASP A 18 5.19 -18.02 7.39
CA ASP A 18 4.21 -17.20 8.12
C ASP A 18 3.28 -16.43 7.17
N ILE A 19 3.80 -15.92 6.05
CA ILE A 19 3.00 -15.29 4.98
C ILE A 19 2.03 -16.30 4.35
N ILE A 20 2.49 -17.49 4.01
CA ILE A 20 1.62 -18.53 3.42
C ILE A 20 0.52 -18.92 4.42
N ARG A 21 0.86 -19.10 5.68
CA ARG A 21 -0.11 -19.37 6.75
C ARG A 21 -1.14 -18.24 6.85
N LEU A 22 -0.68 -16.98 6.83
CA LEU A 22 -1.54 -15.81 6.92
C LEU A 22 -2.51 -15.72 5.72
N PHE A 23 -2.03 -16.00 4.50
CA PHE A 23 -2.78 -15.81 3.27
C PHE A 23 -3.65 -17.00 2.87
N ARG A 24 -3.21 -18.22 3.17
CA ARG A 24 -3.88 -19.48 2.72
C ARG A 24 -4.27 -20.43 3.86
N ARG A 25 -3.95 -20.09 5.12
CA ARG A 25 -4.22 -20.93 6.30
C ARG A 25 -3.57 -22.32 6.23
N VAL A 26 -2.45 -22.43 5.55
CA VAL A 26 -1.64 -23.64 5.47
C VAL A 26 -0.42 -23.46 6.36
N ASP A 27 -0.29 -24.30 7.37
CA ASP A 27 0.82 -24.27 8.32
C ASP A 27 1.97 -25.13 7.84
N PHE A 28 3.15 -24.55 7.69
CA PHE A 28 4.40 -25.21 7.41
C PHE A 28 5.32 -25.22 8.64
N GLN A 29 5.96 -26.37 8.88
CA GLN A 29 7.00 -26.53 9.88
C GLN A 29 8.33 -26.80 9.17
N PRO A 30 9.28 -25.85 9.17
CA PRO A 30 10.62 -26.14 8.68
C PRO A 30 11.32 -27.11 9.64
N VAL A 31 11.94 -28.14 9.07
CA VAL A 31 12.75 -29.12 9.79
C VAL A 31 14.09 -29.27 9.07
N LEU A 32 15.19 -29.42 9.82
CA LEU A 32 16.49 -29.67 9.21
C LEU A 32 16.52 -31.06 8.56
N ILE A 33 17.06 -31.13 7.34
CA ILE A 33 17.16 -32.40 6.57
C ILE A 33 17.84 -33.48 7.40
N GLU A 34 18.90 -33.15 8.16
CA GLU A 34 19.64 -34.10 9.00
C GLU A 34 18.85 -34.70 10.16
N TYR A 35 17.71 -34.06 10.56
CA TYR A 35 16.83 -34.56 11.65
C TYR A 35 15.54 -35.19 11.12
N LEU A 36 15.36 -35.27 9.80
CA LEU A 36 14.19 -35.91 9.19
C LEU A 36 14.35 -37.43 9.31
N LYS A 37 13.34 -38.09 9.89
CA LYS A 37 13.33 -39.58 9.98
C LYS A 37 12.90 -40.15 8.63
N GLU A 38 13.45 -41.32 8.26
CA GLU A 38 13.17 -41.98 6.98
C GLU A 38 11.66 -42.27 6.73
N GLU A 39 10.88 -42.46 7.82
CA GLU A 39 9.44 -42.70 7.72
C GLU A 39 8.59 -41.40 7.64
N GLU A 40 9.19 -40.24 7.80
CA GLU A 40 8.46 -38.96 7.83
C GLU A 40 8.28 -38.39 6.41
N GLN A 41 7.03 -38.15 6.05
CA GLN A 41 6.72 -37.45 4.81
C GLN A 41 7.01 -35.95 4.96
N ALA A 42 7.88 -35.42 4.09
CA ALA A 42 8.19 -33.99 4.03
C ALA A 42 8.37 -33.54 2.57
N TYR A 43 8.10 -32.25 2.35
CA TYR A 43 8.47 -31.58 1.10
C TYR A 43 9.86 -30.99 1.26
N PHE A 44 10.74 -31.18 0.28
CA PHE A 44 12.12 -30.69 0.37
C PHE A 44 12.26 -29.31 -0.29
N TYR A 45 12.89 -28.39 0.42
CA TYR A 45 13.33 -27.10 -0.09
C TYR A 45 14.83 -26.97 0.19
N SER A 46 15.65 -27.33 -0.78
CA SER A 46 17.10 -27.48 -0.62
C SER A 46 17.86 -26.99 -1.85
N GLN A 47 19.06 -26.46 -1.62
CA GLN A 47 19.96 -26.03 -2.69
C GLN A 47 20.51 -27.23 -3.49
N GLU A 48 20.70 -28.36 -2.84
CA GLU A 48 21.14 -29.64 -3.42
C GLU A 48 20.01 -30.68 -3.36
N LEU A 49 18.97 -30.45 -4.17
CA LEU A 49 17.84 -31.37 -4.24
C LEU A 49 18.25 -32.62 -5.02
N SER A 50 18.17 -33.81 -4.37
CA SER A 50 18.36 -35.07 -5.05
C SER A 50 17.15 -35.44 -5.92
N VAL A 51 17.39 -36.25 -6.97
CA VAL A 51 16.33 -36.67 -7.91
C VAL A 51 15.23 -37.50 -7.21
N GLU A 52 15.54 -38.15 -6.09
CA GLU A 52 14.61 -38.97 -5.33
C GLU A 52 13.73 -38.17 -4.40
N ASN A 53 14.14 -36.96 -4.03
CA ASN A 53 13.43 -36.12 -3.10
C ASN A 53 12.31 -35.30 -3.78
N LYS A 54 11.12 -35.41 -3.23
CA LYS A 54 9.95 -34.59 -3.65
C LYS A 54 10.10 -33.17 -3.11
N GLY A 55 10.34 -32.20 -4.00
CA GLY A 55 10.57 -30.84 -3.52
C GLY A 55 10.96 -29.85 -4.58
N LEU A 56 11.34 -28.67 -4.11
CA LEU A 56 11.77 -27.53 -4.88
C LEU A 56 13.26 -27.27 -4.67
N LYS A 57 14.01 -27.10 -5.77
CA LYS A 57 15.37 -26.61 -5.69
C LYS A 57 15.39 -25.16 -5.22
N ALA A 58 16.00 -24.94 -4.06
CA ALA A 58 16.08 -23.61 -3.45
C ALA A 58 17.16 -22.74 -4.12
N SER A 59 16.86 -21.48 -4.30
CA SER A 59 17.88 -20.46 -4.56
C SER A 59 18.61 -20.10 -3.25
N VAL A 60 19.74 -19.39 -3.39
CA VAL A 60 20.53 -18.96 -2.22
C VAL A 60 19.82 -17.91 -1.35
N LEU A 61 18.84 -17.17 -1.91
CA LEU A 61 18.27 -15.96 -1.32
C LEU A 61 17.73 -16.14 0.09
N LEU A 62 17.03 -17.24 0.37
CA LEU A 62 16.44 -17.49 1.69
C LEU A 62 17.44 -18.06 2.71
N TYR A 63 18.61 -18.50 2.25
CA TYR A 63 19.68 -19.06 3.08
C TYR A 63 20.78 -18.07 3.46
N GLU A 64 20.87 -16.94 2.73
CA GLU A 64 21.84 -15.89 2.99
C GLU A 64 21.34 -14.90 4.02
N ASP A 65 22.24 -14.40 4.87
CA ASP A 65 21.96 -13.29 5.79
C ASP A 65 22.30 -11.92 5.15
N ALA A 66 23.13 -11.92 4.11
CA ALA A 66 23.51 -10.72 3.38
C ALA A 66 22.37 -10.24 2.44
N TRP A 67 22.26 -8.93 2.28
CA TRP A 67 21.29 -8.31 1.35
C TRP A 67 21.92 -7.96 -0.01
N ARG A 68 22.65 -8.90 -0.56
CA ARG A 68 23.07 -8.84 -1.94
C ARG A 68 21.85 -9.03 -2.84
N VAL A 69 21.64 -8.12 -3.79
CA VAL A 69 20.67 -8.34 -4.86
C VAL A 69 21.23 -9.40 -5.79
N PRO A 70 20.64 -10.61 -5.80
CA PRO A 70 21.12 -11.66 -6.71
C PRO A 70 20.82 -11.29 -8.17
N GLY A 71 21.47 -11.96 -9.11
CA GLY A 71 21.17 -11.86 -10.54
C GLY A 71 19.70 -12.26 -10.78
N LEU A 72 18.83 -11.24 -10.97
CA LEU A 72 17.39 -11.42 -11.10
C LEU A 72 17.02 -11.58 -12.56
N THR A 73 16.32 -12.67 -12.88
CA THR A 73 15.77 -12.93 -14.22
C THR A 73 14.34 -13.45 -14.11
N LYS A 74 13.62 -13.44 -15.25
CA LYS A 74 12.34 -14.12 -15.34
C LYS A 74 12.58 -15.59 -15.68
N GLY A 75 12.02 -16.50 -14.88
CA GLY A 75 12.03 -17.93 -15.05
C GLY A 75 10.62 -18.51 -15.13
N MET A 76 10.53 -19.83 -15.09
CA MET A 76 9.27 -20.58 -15.07
C MET A 76 9.32 -21.60 -13.94
N PHE A 77 8.22 -21.75 -13.20
CA PHE A 77 8.01 -22.81 -12.24
C PHE A 77 6.60 -23.39 -12.43
N GLU A 78 6.50 -24.70 -12.63
CA GLU A 78 5.23 -25.40 -12.85
C GLU A 78 4.29 -24.75 -13.89
N GLY A 79 4.90 -24.22 -14.99
CA GLY A 79 4.16 -23.59 -16.08
C GLY A 79 3.76 -22.13 -15.86
N GLU A 80 4.08 -21.54 -14.72
CA GLU A 80 3.82 -20.14 -14.39
C GLU A 80 5.10 -19.29 -14.38
N GLU A 81 4.98 -18.01 -14.72
CA GLU A 81 6.08 -17.05 -14.64
C GLU A 81 6.56 -16.89 -13.19
N CYS A 82 7.86 -16.97 -12.96
CA CYS A 82 8.45 -16.84 -11.63
C CYS A 82 9.75 -16.02 -11.68
N LEU A 83 10.14 -15.42 -10.56
CA LEU A 83 11.49 -14.88 -10.43
C LEU A 83 12.52 -16.02 -10.34
N ALA A 84 13.59 -15.87 -11.07
CA ALA A 84 14.74 -16.75 -10.98
C ALA A 84 15.96 -15.98 -10.45
N PHE A 85 16.62 -16.57 -9.47
CA PHE A 85 17.79 -16.04 -8.80
C PHE A 85 19.00 -16.89 -9.19
N GLU A 86 19.96 -16.26 -9.90
CA GLU A 86 21.13 -16.97 -10.46
C GLU A 86 20.72 -18.19 -11.32
N GLY A 87 19.60 -18.05 -12.05
CA GLY A 87 19.07 -19.10 -12.94
C GLY A 87 18.16 -20.14 -12.28
N VAL A 88 17.96 -20.08 -10.97
CA VAL A 88 17.03 -20.96 -10.23
C VAL A 88 15.68 -20.25 -10.03
N ALA A 89 14.63 -20.77 -10.69
CA ALA A 89 13.26 -20.29 -10.46
C ALA A 89 12.75 -20.79 -9.11
N ASP A 90 12.46 -19.85 -8.20
CA ASP A 90 12.17 -20.17 -6.81
C ASP A 90 11.00 -19.31 -6.31
N PRO A 91 9.78 -19.87 -6.25
CA PRO A 91 8.59 -19.13 -5.82
C PRO A 91 8.65 -18.64 -4.36
N LEU A 92 9.32 -19.38 -3.44
CA LEU A 92 9.46 -18.95 -2.05
C LEU A 92 10.39 -17.74 -1.93
N ALA A 93 11.52 -17.78 -2.63
CA ALA A 93 12.44 -16.64 -2.73
C ALA A 93 11.77 -15.44 -3.44
N ALA A 94 10.95 -15.69 -4.45
CA ALA A 94 10.20 -14.68 -5.18
C ALA A 94 9.19 -13.95 -4.27
N ILE A 95 8.44 -14.68 -3.44
CA ILE A 95 7.55 -14.13 -2.42
C ILE A 95 8.31 -13.21 -1.47
N PHE A 96 9.44 -13.70 -0.93
CA PHE A 96 10.29 -12.92 -0.02
C PHE A 96 10.79 -11.63 -0.69
N TYR A 97 11.40 -11.75 -1.85
CA TYR A 97 11.95 -10.63 -2.62
C TYR A 97 10.91 -9.55 -2.89
N HIS A 98 9.71 -9.96 -3.32
CA HIS A 98 8.62 -9.05 -3.67
C HIS A 98 8.05 -8.32 -2.45
N LEU A 99 7.72 -9.04 -1.38
CA LEU A 99 7.11 -8.45 -0.18
C LEU A 99 8.08 -7.56 0.59
N THR A 100 9.36 -7.95 0.67
CA THR A 100 10.37 -7.16 1.37
C THR A 100 10.86 -5.95 0.58
N ARG A 101 10.48 -5.83 -0.71
CA ARG A 101 10.97 -4.78 -1.63
C ARG A 101 12.48 -4.72 -1.68
N MET A 102 13.13 -5.87 -1.74
CA MET A 102 14.58 -5.99 -1.68
C MET A 102 15.31 -5.11 -2.71
N GLU A 103 14.71 -4.92 -3.90
CA GLU A 103 15.24 -4.04 -4.97
C GLU A 103 15.38 -2.57 -4.53
N GLU A 104 14.63 -2.14 -3.52
CA GLU A 104 14.56 -0.75 -3.09
C GLU A 104 15.60 -0.37 -2.02
N TYR A 105 16.24 -1.35 -1.38
CA TYR A 105 17.23 -1.09 -0.31
C TYR A 105 18.51 -0.40 -0.81
N ASN A 106 18.95 -0.72 -2.03
CA ASN A 106 20.12 -0.10 -2.67
C ASN A 106 19.75 0.88 -3.78
N TYR A 107 18.49 1.26 -3.85
CA TYR A 107 18.02 2.14 -4.90
C TYR A 107 18.51 3.58 -4.69
N THR A 108 19.00 4.21 -5.76
CA THR A 108 19.55 5.58 -5.72
C THR A 108 18.91 6.51 -6.74
N ASN A 109 18.19 5.99 -7.75
CA ASN A 109 17.57 6.78 -8.81
C ASN A 109 16.19 7.33 -8.42
N TYR A 110 16.10 7.91 -7.23
CA TYR A 110 14.84 8.47 -6.72
C TYR A 110 14.32 9.62 -7.60
N ASP A 111 13.00 9.78 -7.63
CA ASP A 111 12.38 10.95 -8.23
C ASP A 111 12.65 12.23 -7.40
N LYS A 112 12.16 13.38 -7.87
CA LYS A 112 12.32 14.69 -7.20
C LYS A 112 11.75 14.73 -5.76
N HIS A 113 10.92 13.78 -5.38
CA HIS A 113 10.32 13.65 -4.04
C HIS A 113 11.01 12.58 -3.18
N GLY A 114 12.01 11.88 -3.70
CA GLY A 114 12.71 10.79 -3.02
C GLY A 114 11.92 9.49 -3.03
N ARG A 115 11.10 9.24 -4.06
CA ARG A 115 10.32 8.01 -4.23
C ARG A 115 11.00 7.07 -5.22
N PHE A 116 10.84 5.77 -4.98
CA PHE A 116 11.16 4.72 -5.95
C PHE A 116 10.25 4.86 -7.17
N GLN A 117 10.81 4.77 -8.37
CA GLN A 117 10.09 4.97 -9.63
C GLN A 117 9.62 3.64 -10.23
N PHE A 118 8.37 3.58 -10.70
CA PHE A 118 7.80 2.39 -11.33
C PHE A 118 8.65 1.85 -12.48
N LYS A 119 9.18 2.74 -13.34
CA LYS A 119 9.99 2.38 -14.51
C LYS A 119 11.24 1.55 -14.19
N ASP A 120 11.74 1.64 -12.94
CA ASP A 120 12.96 0.96 -12.49
C ASP A 120 12.66 -0.34 -11.71
N SER A 121 11.36 -0.65 -11.52
CA SER A 121 10.94 -1.86 -10.81
C SER A 121 11.00 -3.11 -11.69
N PHE A 122 11.29 -4.26 -11.08
CA PHE A 122 11.16 -5.54 -11.77
C PHE A 122 9.71 -5.81 -12.20
N VAL A 123 8.72 -5.27 -11.48
CA VAL A 123 7.30 -5.37 -11.84
C VAL A 123 7.06 -4.77 -13.22
N ASN A 124 7.62 -3.58 -13.50
CA ASN A 124 7.57 -2.96 -14.82
C ASN A 124 8.40 -3.73 -15.85
N GLN A 125 9.61 -4.15 -15.46
CA GLN A 125 10.52 -4.89 -16.36
C GLN A 125 9.88 -6.17 -16.93
N PHE A 126 9.05 -6.84 -16.13
CA PHE A 126 8.39 -8.10 -16.52
C PHE A 126 6.94 -7.94 -16.95
N ASN A 127 6.38 -6.72 -16.95
CA ASN A 127 4.97 -6.40 -17.23
C ASN A 127 4.00 -7.13 -16.27
N TRP A 128 4.27 -7.02 -14.97
CA TRP A 128 3.49 -7.69 -13.92
C TRP A 128 2.65 -6.73 -13.07
N GLU A 129 2.54 -5.47 -13.45
CA GLU A 129 1.81 -4.45 -12.69
C GLU A 129 0.32 -4.76 -12.48
N THR A 130 -0.28 -5.53 -13.42
CA THR A 130 -1.68 -5.97 -13.31
C THR A 130 -1.85 -7.37 -12.74
N LYS A 131 -0.76 -8.01 -12.30
CA LYS A 131 -0.77 -9.38 -11.79
C LYS A 131 -0.43 -9.43 -10.30
N LEU A 132 -1.18 -10.18 -9.54
CA LEU A 132 -0.91 -10.44 -8.12
C LEU A 132 0.14 -11.57 -7.99
N MET A 133 1.38 -11.28 -8.40
CA MET A 133 2.43 -12.28 -8.54
C MET A 133 2.76 -13.01 -7.22
N THR A 134 2.75 -12.30 -6.08
CA THR A 134 2.94 -12.94 -4.77
C THR A 134 1.86 -14.00 -4.49
N GLU A 135 0.60 -13.68 -4.80
CA GLU A 135 -0.52 -14.62 -4.64
C GLU A 135 -0.39 -15.82 -5.59
N ARG A 136 0.03 -15.57 -6.85
CA ARG A 136 0.27 -16.62 -7.85
C ARG A 136 1.39 -17.56 -7.44
N TRP A 137 2.50 -17.02 -6.94
CA TRP A 137 3.62 -17.86 -6.45
C TRP A 137 3.27 -18.68 -5.24
N ILE A 138 2.45 -18.16 -4.33
CA ILE A 138 1.92 -18.98 -3.22
C ILE A 138 1.08 -20.13 -3.77
N ASP A 139 0.17 -19.86 -4.70
CA ASP A 139 -0.73 -20.88 -5.22
C ASP A 139 -0.01 -21.98 -6.02
N ILE A 140 0.98 -21.61 -6.86
CA ILE A 140 1.76 -22.63 -7.61
C ILE A 140 2.66 -23.45 -6.69
N PHE A 141 3.25 -22.83 -5.65
CA PHE A 141 4.01 -23.55 -4.64
C PHE A 141 3.13 -24.54 -3.88
N LEU A 142 1.97 -24.11 -3.41
CA LEU A 142 1.02 -25.00 -2.70
C LEU A 142 0.51 -26.12 -3.60
N LYS A 143 0.22 -25.84 -4.88
CA LYS A 143 -0.19 -26.84 -5.86
C LYS A 143 0.89 -27.94 -6.01
N ASP A 144 2.16 -27.55 -6.11
CA ASP A 144 3.28 -28.49 -6.21
C ASP A 144 3.42 -29.29 -4.91
N VAL A 145 3.39 -28.66 -3.73
CA VAL A 145 3.44 -29.36 -2.43
C VAL A 145 2.32 -30.41 -2.30
N PHE A 146 1.08 -30.02 -2.61
CA PHE A 146 -0.07 -30.92 -2.47
C PHE A 146 0.02 -32.11 -3.48
N PHE A 147 0.47 -31.83 -4.70
CA PHE A 147 0.69 -32.87 -5.70
C PHE A 147 1.77 -33.87 -5.26
N GLN A 148 2.93 -33.36 -4.84
CA GLN A 148 4.07 -34.21 -4.47
C GLN A 148 3.82 -35.01 -3.19
N LEU A 149 3.13 -34.42 -2.21
CA LEU A 149 2.77 -35.09 -0.96
C LEU A 149 1.45 -35.89 -1.05
N GLN A 150 0.77 -35.87 -2.20
CA GLN A 150 -0.54 -36.53 -2.42
C GLN A 150 -1.60 -36.11 -1.38
N ILE A 151 -1.67 -34.79 -1.10
CA ILE A 151 -2.62 -34.20 -0.15
C ILE A 151 -3.72 -33.50 -0.96
N PHE A 152 -4.96 -33.58 -0.47
CA PHE A 152 -6.06 -32.83 -1.08
C PHE A 152 -5.88 -31.32 -0.85
N PRO A 153 -6.04 -30.49 -1.90
CA PRO A 153 -5.88 -29.05 -1.78
C PRO A 153 -6.92 -28.46 -0.84
N ILE A 154 -6.47 -27.50 -0.02
CA ILE A 154 -7.32 -26.67 0.82
C ILE A 154 -7.71 -25.45 0.00
N THR A 155 -9.00 -25.29 -0.30
CA THR A 155 -9.51 -24.10 -0.96
C THR A 155 -9.89 -23.05 0.08
N VAL A 156 -9.34 -21.87 -0.04
CA VAL A 156 -9.75 -20.68 0.73
C VAL A 156 -10.55 -19.79 -0.21
N GLU A 157 -11.80 -19.53 0.18
CA GLU A 157 -12.67 -18.67 -0.63
C GLU A 157 -12.07 -17.25 -0.73
N ALA A 158 -11.99 -16.73 -1.96
CA ALA A 158 -11.49 -15.41 -2.21
C ALA A 158 -12.56 -14.37 -1.80
N SER A 159 -12.28 -13.58 -0.77
CA SER A 159 -13.13 -12.44 -0.36
C SER A 159 -12.44 -11.15 -0.72
N LEU A 160 -13.02 -10.41 -1.68
CA LEU A 160 -12.53 -9.11 -2.11
C LEU A 160 -13.32 -8.00 -1.44
N LYS A 161 -12.62 -7.01 -0.87
CA LYS A 161 -13.23 -5.85 -0.20
C LYS A 161 -12.69 -4.55 -0.77
N LEU A 162 -13.57 -3.64 -1.12
CA LEU A 162 -13.19 -2.26 -1.43
C LEU A 162 -12.91 -1.49 -0.13
N ARG A 163 -11.75 -0.84 -0.07
CA ARG A 163 -11.40 0.08 1.01
C ARG A 163 -11.05 1.44 0.42
N LEU A 164 -11.81 2.46 0.77
CA LEU A 164 -11.54 3.83 0.38
C LEU A 164 -10.66 4.51 1.43
N THR A 165 -9.55 5.08 0.99
CA THR A 165 -8.69 5.84 1.87
C THR A 165 -8.56 7.26 1.37
N PHE A 166 -8.63 8.24 2.31
CA PHE A 166 -8.60 9.65 1.97
C PHE A 166 -7.45 10.36 2.65
N ASP A 167 -6.60 11.01 1.85
CA ASP A 167 -5.55 11.88 2.33
C ASP A 167 -6.09 13.30 2.46
N ILE A 168 -6.03 13.86 3.67
CA ILE A 168 -6.58 15.18 3.98
C ILE A 168 -5.44 16.19 4.02
N ASP A 169 -4.92 16.52 2.83
CA ASP A 169 -3.84 17.49 2.63
C ASP A 169 -4.31 18.92 2.85
N ASN A 170 -5.54 19.17 2.44
CA ASN A 170 -6.22 20.44 2.61
C ASN A 170 -7.65 20.21 3.10
N THR A 171 -7.88 20.41 4.39
CA THR A 171 -9.22 20.27 4.98
C THR A 171 -10.27 21.12 4.27
N PHE A 172 -9.90 22.38 3.93
CA PHE A 172 -10.75 23.32 3.22
C PHE A 172 -9.98 24.10 2.16
N ALA A 173 -10.64 24.43 1.05
CA ALA A 173 -10.08 25.26 0.01
C ALA A 173 -9.78 26.69 0.51
N PHE A 174 -10.71 27.27 1.29
CA PHE A 174 -10.68 28.68 1.68
C PHE A 174 -10.89 28.92 3.17
N LYS A 175 -11.74 28.13 3.86
CA LYS A 175 -12.07 28.32 5.27
C LYS A 175 -10.86 28.12 6.18
N TRP A 176 -10.82 28.91 7.27
CA TRP A 176 -9.90 28.81 8.41
C TRP A 176 -8.41 28.99 8.07
N LYS A 177 -8.11 29.46 6.87
CA LYS A 177 -6.75 29.82 6.49
C LYS A 177 -6.41 31.22 7.02
N PRO A 178 -5.12 31.51 7.33
CA PRO A 178 -4.69 32.84 7.75
C PRO A 178 -5.06 33.93 6.74
N ALA A 179 -5.38 35.15 7.22
CA ALA A 179 -5.79 36.27 6.36
C ALA A 179 -4.75 36.58 5.28
N SER A 180 -3.46 36.52 5.60
CA SER A 180 -2.37 36.73 4.64
C SER A 180 -2.39 35.72 3.48
N ARG A 181 -2.70 34.44 3.78
CA ARG A 181 -2.82 33.39 2.74
C ARG A 181 -4.06 33.62 1.87
N ILE A 182 -5.16 34.07 2.49
CA ILE A 182 -6.39 34.39 1.75
C ILE A 182 -6.15 35.57 0.82
N LEU A 183 -5.58 36.68 1.32
CA LEU A 183 -5.28 37.88 0.52
C LEU A 183 -4.31 37.55 -0.64
N GLY A 184 -3.22 36.82 -0.36
CA GLY A 184 -2.29 36.36 -1.40
C GLY A 184 -2.97 35.49 -2.47
N SER A 185 -3.96 34.67 -2.06
CA SER A 185 -4.72 33.85 -3.00
C SER A 185 -5.71 34.66 -3.84
N TYR A 186 -6.28 35.74 -3.33
CA TYR A 186 -7.09 36.68 -4.12
C TYR A 186 -6.25 37.39 -5.19
N PHE A 187 -5.06 37.87 -4.79
CA PHE A 187 -4.13 38.49 -5.73
C PHE A 187 -3.75 37.55 -6.87
N LYS A 188 -3.42 36.28 -6.52
CA LYS A 188 -3.09 35.27 -7.52
C LYS A 188 -4.26 34.98 -8.47
N ASP A 189 -5.47 34.87 -7.96
CA ASP A 189 -6.65 34.60 -8.80
C ASP A 189 -6.97 35.80 -9.70
N LEU A 190 -6.79 37.03 -9.20
CA LEU A 190 -6.94 38.26 -10.01
C LEU A 190 -5.91 38.30 -11.15
N MET A 191 -4.64 37.99 -10.87
CA MET A 191 -3.58 37.91 -11.89
C MET A 191 -3.85 36.86 -12.98
N ARG A 192 -4.63 35.82 -12.62
CA ARG A 192 -5.05 34.76 -13.54
C ARG A 192 -6.38 35.04 -14.22
N LEU A 193 -7.03 36.19 -13.90
CA LEU A 193 -8.37 36.54 -14.32
C LEU A 193 -9.45 35.48 -13.98
N ASP A 194 -9.23 34.71 -12.90
CA ASP A 194 -10.15 33.66 -12.45
C ASP A 194 -11.26 34.27 -11.57
N PHE A 195 -12.15 35.00 -12.19
CA PHE A 195 -13.29 35.65 -11.50
C PHE A 195 -14.26 34.62 -10.89
N LYS A 196 -14.37 33.43 -11.52
CA LYS A 196 -15.21 32.34 -10.98
C LYS A 196 -14.67 31.86 -9.64
N ARG A 197 -13.37 31.66 -9.52
CA ARG A 197 -12.72 31.26 -8.28
C ARG A 197 -12.80 32.35 -7.21
N ILE A 198 -12.65 33.61 -7.60
CA ILE A 198 -12.83 34.78 -6.70
C ILE A 198 -14.26 34.77 -6.13
N ALA A 199 -15.29 34.62 -6.98
CA ALA A 199 -16.69 34.62 -6.54
C ALA A 199 -16.97 33.44 -5.57
N VAL A 200 -16.54 32.22 -5.92
CA VAL A 200 -16.71 31.03 -5.06
C VAL A 200 -16.01 31.23 -3.72
N LYS A 201 -14.78 31.74 -3.72
CA LYS A 201 -14.02 32.03 -2.49
C LYS A 201 -14.73 33.03 -1.62
N THR A 202 -15.20 34.15 -2.20
CA THR A 202 -15.93 35.20 -1.47
C THR A 202 -17.21 34.66 -0.85
N GLN A 203 -18.04 33.95 -1.63
CA GLN A 203 -19.27 33.34 -1.15
C GLN A 203 -19.00 32.34 -0.01
N THR A 204 -17.93 31.53 -0.11
CA THR A 204 -17.52 30.57 0.93
C THR A 204 -17.11 31.27 2.21
N LEU A 205 -16.31 32.36 2.12
CA LEU A 205 -15.84 33.11 3.30
C LEU A 205 -16.96 33.87 3.97
N LEU A 206 -17.97 34.34 3.22
CA LEU A 206 -19.20 34.96 3.76
C LEU A 206 -20.22 33.96 4.29
N GLY A 207 -19.98 32.67 4.16
CA GLY A 207 -20.90 31.62 4.61
C GLY A 207 -22.09 31.37 3.69
N CYS A 208 -22.15 32.02 2.51
CA CYS A 208 -23.22 31.84 1.53
C CYS A 208 -23.09 30.55 0.71
N ARG A 209 -21.95 29.88 0.81
CA ARG A 209 -21.67 28.63 0.06
C ARG A 209 -20.81 27.71 0.90
N LYS A 210 -21.07 26.38 0.76
CA LYS A 210 -20.19 25.34 1.32
C LYS A 210 -18.81 25.42 0.69
N ASP A 211 -17.75 25.20 1.49
CA ASP A 211 -16.37 25.16 0.95
C ASP A 211 -16.24 23.99 -0.05
N PRO A 212 -15.64 24.22 -1.22
CA PRO A 212 -15.53 23.14 -2.22
C PRO A 212 -14.90 21.84 -1.71
N TYR A 213 -13.92 21.92 -0.78
CA TYR A 213 -13.26 20.74 -0.23
C TYR A 213 -13.99 20.15 0.99
N ASP A 214 -15.10 20.73 1.40
CA ASP A 214 -15.95 20.20 2.47
C ASP A 214 -16.83 19.05 1.95
N THR A 215 -16.21 17.93 1.70
CA THR A 215 -16.82 16.71 1.14
C THR A 215 -17.03 15.62 2.21
N PHE A 216 -16.86 15.97 3.48
CA PHE A 216 -16.86 14.99 4.57
C PHE A 216 -18.21 14.27 4.76
N ASP A 217 -19.34 14.92 4.43
CA ASP A 217 -20.65 14.23 4.42
C ASP A 217 -20.70 13.13 3.35
N LYS A 218 -20.09 13.37 2.17
CA LYS A 218 -19.97 12.38 1.11
C LYS A 218 -19.05 11.22 1.54
N ILE A 219 -17.92 11.51 2.20
CA ILE A 219 -17.03 10.49 2.76
C ILE A 219 -17.78 9.63 3.78
N LYS A 220 -18.55 10.24 4.69
CA LYS A 220 -19.40 9.50 5.65
C LYS A 220 -20.43 8.62 4.95
N SER A 221 -21.03 9.09 3.84
CA SER A 221 -22.01 8.30 3.12
C SER A 221 -21.43 7.00 2.55
N PHE A 222 -20.17 6.96 2.13
CA PHE A 222 -19.52 5.72 1.72
C PHE A 222 -19.45 4.71 2.87
N GLN A 223 -19.07 5.16 4.08
CA GLN A 223 -19.04 4.28 5.24
C GLN A 223 -20.46 3.81 5.65
N MET A 224 -21.45 4.67 5.59
CA MET A 224 -22.85 4.30 5.87
C MET A 224 -23.37 3.26 4.88
N ASN A 225 -22.87 3.26 3.64
CA ASN A 225 -23.18 2.28 2.60
C ASN A 225 -22.32 0.99 2.71
N GLY A 226 -21.61 0.80 3.82
CA GLY A 226 -20.88 -0.44 4.11
C GLY A 226 -19.47 -0.52 3.52
N ILE A 227 -18.94 0.56 2.93
CA ILE A 227 -17.56 0.59 2.45
C ILE A 227 -16.63 0.93 3.63
N ASP A 228 -15.52 0.23 3.77
CA ASP A 228 -14.50 0.57 4.77
C ASP A 228 -13.79 1.88 4.36
N VAL A 229 -13.81 2.87 5.26
CA VAL A 229 -13.24 4.20 5.04
C VAL A 229 -12.17 4.50 6.08
N GLN A 230 -10.98 4.90 5.61
CA GLN A 230 -9.85 5.34 6.44
C GLN A 230 -9.36 6.72 5.98
N LEU A 231 -9.26 7.67 6.90
CA LEU A 231 -8.68 8.98 6.62
C LEU A 231 -7.24 9.04 7.15
N PHE A 232 -6.39 9.79 6.42
CA PHE A 232 -5.06 10.17 6.88
C PHE A 232 -4.95 11.68 6.91
N TRP A 233 -4.66 12.24 8.08
CA TRP A 233 -4.76 13.69 8.30
C TRP A 233 -3.41 14.35 8.41
N LEU A 234 -3.17 15.36 7.55
CA LEU A 234 -1.96 16.17 7.57
C LEU A 234 -2.06 17.27 8.62
N LEU A 235 -1.21 17.21 9.65
CA LEU A 235 -1.10 18.21 10.72
C LEU A 235 0.28 18.87 10.81
N GLY A 236 1.11 18.70 9.78
CA GLY A 236 2.41 19.37 9.71
C GLY A 236 2.32 20.89 9.64
N ASP A 237 3.43 21.55 9.93
CA ASP A 237 3.57 22.99 9.79
C ASP A 237 3.48 23.39 8.31
N PHE A 238 3.05 24.66 8.09
CA PHE A 238 2.98 25.20 6.73
C PHE A 238 4.36 25.24 6.06
N GLY A 239 4.46 24.64 4.89
CA GLY A 239 5.68 24.52 4.11
C GLY A 239 5.44 24.59 2.59
N ALA A 240 6.48 24.31 1.82
CA ALA A 240 6.40 24.29 0.38
C ALA A 240 5.40 23.24 -0.14
N PHE A 241 5.38 22.10 0.51
CA PHE A 241 4.54 20.95 0.17
C PHE A 241 3.38 20.73 1.14
N ASP A 242 3.50 21.17 2.39
CA ASP A 242 2.51 21.00 3.45
C ASP A 242 1.65 22.27 3.59
N ARG A 243 0.40 22.26 3.13
CA ARG A 243 -0.41 23.48 2.94
C ARG A 243 -1.77 23.49 3.63
N ASN A 244 -2.02 22.60 4.55
CA ASN A 244 -3.30 22.48 5.24
C ASN A 244 -3.65 23.77 6.06
N VAL A 245 -4.82 23.76 6.66
CA VAL A 245 -5.23 24.71 7.72
C VAL A 245 -4.21 24.60 8.86
N PRO A 246 -3.81 25.71 9.49
CA PRO A 246 -2.83 25.66 10.58
C PRO A 246 -3.22 24.66 11.68
N ASN A 247 -2.24 23.88 12.12
CA ASN A 247 -2.38 22.91 13.21
C ASN A 247 -2.62 23.56 14.59
N THR A 248 -2.48 24.90 14.68
CA THR A 248 -2.82 25.72 15.87
C THR A 248 -4.27 26.21 15.87
N SER A 249 -5.03 26.03 14.76
CA SER A 249 -6.41 26.49 14.65
C SER A 249 -7.35 25.65 15.51
N LYS A 250 -7.88 26.24 16.60
CA LYS A 250 -8.83 25.57 17.50
C LYS A 250 -10.08 25.06 16.77
N LYS A 251 -10.57 25.81 15.75
CA LYS A 251 -11.73 25.40 14.92
C LYS A 251 -11.39 24.13 14.12
N HIS A 252 -10.21 24.08 13.51
CA HIS A 252 -9.74 22.92 12.76
C HIS A 252 -9.58 21.69 13.66
N LEU A 253 -8.86 21.84 14.78
CA LEU A 253 -8.63 20.71 15.70
C LEU A 253 -9.96 20.19 16.29
N ASN A 254 -10.90 21.09 16.60
CA ASN A 254 -12.22 20.65 17.05
C ASN A 254 -13.02 19.93 15.97
N PHE A 255 -12.92 20.36 14.71
CA PHE A 255 -13.54 19.68 13.57
C PHE A 255 -12.99 18.24 13.41
N ILE A 256 -11.66 18.07 13.47
CA ILE A 256 -11.02 16.74 13.44
C ILE A 256 -11.52 15.86 14.59
N ARG A 257 -11.59 16.43 15.80
CA ARG A 257 -12.11 15.70 16.98
C ARG A 257 -13.55 15.20 16.79
N GLN A 258 -14.43 16.04 16.22
CA GLN A 258 -15.82 15.63 15.98
C GLN A 258 -15.87 14.53 14.89
N LEU A 259 -15.17 14.73 13.79
CA LEU A 259 -15.13 13.76 12.70
C LEU A 259 -14.54 12.41 13.13
N GLY A 260 -13.53 12.43 13.98
CA GLY A 260 -12.88 11.23 14.53
C GLY A 260 -13.76 10.37 15.45
N LYS A 261 -14.96 10.86 15.84
CA LYS A 261 -15.97 10.03 16.54
C LYS A 261 -16.74 9.12 15.58
N GLU A 262 -16.77 9.47 14.30
CA GLU A 262 -17.55 8.77 13.28
C GLU A 262 -16.68 8.02 12.28
N LEU A 263 -15.49 8.55 12.00
CA LEU A 263 -14.57 8.01 11.00
C LEU A 263 -13.22 7.61 11.63
N ASN A 264 -12.58 6.61 11.05
CA ASN A 264 -11.22 6.23 11.42
C ASN A 264 -10.22 7.24 10.86
N ILE A 265 -9.40 7.84 11.74
CA ILE A 265 -8.40 8.82 11.37
C ILE A 265 -7.01 8.30 11.79
N GLY A 266 -6.10 8.19 10.82
CA GLY A 266 -4.68 7.95 10.96
C GLY A 266 -3.86 9.23 10.68
N LEU A 267 -2.56 9.12 10.86
CA LEU A 267 -1.61 10.21 10.61
C LEU A 267 -1.21 10.26 9.13
N HIS A 268 -1.25 11.44 8.54
CA HIS A 268 -0.57 11.76 7.28
C HIS A 268 0.70 12.54 7.63
N PRO A 269 1.85 11.85 7.87
CA PRO A 269 3.07 12.55 8.24
C PRO A 269 3.45 13.58 7.19
N SER A 270 3.80 14.80 7.60
CA SER A 270 4.14 15.87 6.67
C SER A 270 5.35 15.54 5.81
N TYR A 271 5.50 16.23 4.70
CA TYR A 271 6.69 16.09 3.85
C TYR A 271 7.98 16.36 4.65
N ALA A 272 7.91 17.32 5.57
CA ALA A 272 9.04 17.69 6.41
C ALA A 272 9.34 16.67 7.52
N SER A 273 8.35 15.92 8.00
CA SER A 273 8.54 14.91 9.06
C SER A 273 9.07 13.58 8.54
N ASN A 274 8.98 13.32 7.23
CA ASN A 274 9.43 12.06 6.63
C ASN A 274 10.90 11.71 6.94
N THR A 275 11.77 12.71 7.10
CA THR A 275 13.19 12.54 7.46
C THR A 275 13.55 13.09 8.85
N ASN A 276 12.54 13.38 9.69
CA ASN A 276 12.72 13.97 11.00
C ASN A 276 11.80 13.29 12.04
N SER A 277 12.38 12.39 12.84
CA SER A 277 11.66 11.59 13.84
C SER A 277 11.00 12.45 14.93
N GLU A 278 11.59 13.59 15.32
CA GLU A 278 11.00 14.50 16.31
C GLU A 278 9.72 15.15 15.78
N ARG A 279 9.74 15.64 14.53
CA ARG A 279 8.54 16.21 13.89
C ARG A 279 7.45 15.16 13.73
N LEU A 280 7.80 13.96 13.30
CA LEU A 280 6.86 12.85 13.19
C LEU A 280 6.18 12.55 14.53
N SER A 281 6.96 12.47 15.60
CA SER A 281 6.45 12.23 16.95
C SER A 281 5.53 13.37 17.43
N ASN A 282 5.89 14.63 17.16
CA ASN A 282 5.10 15.79 17.53
C ASN A 282 3.75 15.83 16.77
N GLU A 283 3.75 15.55 15.47
CA GLU A 283 2.54 15.49 14.65
C GLU A 283 1.60 14.36 15.13
N LYS A 284 2.15 13.19 15.45
CA LYS A 284 1.39 12.06 16.01
C LYS A 284 0.78 12.42 17.36
N GLN A 285 1.57 12.95 18.30
CA GLN A 285 1.09 13.35 19.62
C GLN A 285 -0.02 14.41 19.54
N LEU A 286 0.12 15.37 18.61
CA LEU A 286 -0.92 16.36 18.38
C LEU A 286 -2.22 15.71 17.92
N LEU A 287 -2.17 14.79 16.94
CA LEU A 287 -3.35 14.09 16.46
C LEU A 287 -3.99 13.23 17.56
N GLU A 288 -3.20 12.51 18.33
CA GLU A 288 -3.68 11.72 19.49
C GLU A 288 -4.38 12.58 20.53
N LYS A 289 -3.80 13.73 20.87
CA LYS A 289 -4.42 14.72 21.78
C LYS A 289 -5.75 15.25 21.24
N VAL A 290 -5.83 15.46 19.93
CA VAL A 290 -7.04 15.92 19.28
C VAL A 290 -8.13 14.86 19.30
N LEU A 291 -7.78 13.62 18.98
CA LEU A 291 -8.72 12.49 18.90
C LEU A 291 -9.07 11.91 20.28
N GLY A 292 -8.21 12.11 21.30
CA GLY A 292 -8.36 11.52 22.63
C GLY A 292 -8.11 10.01 22.66
N ARG A 293 -7.39 9.46 21.65
CA ARG A 293 -7.07 8.04 21.53
C ARG A 293 -5.73 7.85 20.80
N PRO A 294 -5.07 6.69 20.96
CA PRO A 294 -3.87 6.36 20.20
C PRO A 294 -4.09 6.37 18.69
N VAL A 295 -3.05 6.74 17.95
CA VAL A 295 -2.99 6.71 16.49
C VAL A 295 -1.88 5.74 16.10
N ASP A 296 -2.26 4.67 15.43
CA ASP A 296 -1.38 3.54 15.08
C ASP A 296 -1.17 3.35 13.58
N LYS A 297 -1.89 4.11 12.73
CA LYS A 297 -1.84 4.01 11.27
C LYS A 297 -1.29 5.27 10.64
N SER A 298 -0.50 5.09 9.57
CA SER A 298 0.06 6.19 8.79
C SER A 298 -0.05 5.98 7.29
N ARG A 299 0.06 7.09 6.56
CA ARG A 299 0.39 7.15 5.14
C ARG A 299 1.25 8.38 4.90
N GLN A 300 2.40 8.22 4.29
CA GLN A 300 3.37 9.30 4.06
C GLN A 300 2.86 10.28 3.00
N HIS A 301 2.93 11.57 3.29
CA HIS A 301 2.63 12.62 2.32
C HIS A 301 3.55 12.52 1.09
N PHE A 302 2.98 12.71 -0.10
CA PHE A 302 3.63 12.44 -1.39
C PHE A 302 4.02 10.96 -1.61
N LEU A 303 3.52 10.01 -0.80
CA LEU A 303 3.91 8.60 -0.84
C LEU A 303 5.42 8.40 -0.72
N LYS A 304 6.09 9.26 0.07
CA LYS A 304 7.54 9.26 0.23
C LYS A 304 7.98 8.10 1.12
N LEU A 305 8.37 7.01 0.48
CA LEU A 305 8.77 5.76 1.12
C LEU A 305 10.20 5.39 0.72
N GLN A 306 11.05 5.17 1.72
CA GLN A 306 12.45 4.74 1.56
C GLN A 306 12.72 3.57 2.52
N PHE A 307 13.01 2.41 1.97
CA PHE A 307 13.34 1.20 2.74
C PHE A 307 14.77 1.24 3.27
N PRO A 308 15.00 0.79 4.52
CA PRO A 308 14.00 0.49 5.56
C PRO A 308 13.57 1.73 6.36
N PHE A 309 14.22 2.86 6.18
CA PHE A 309 14.25 4.04 7.06
C PHE A 309 12.87 4.62 7.39
N THR A 310 11.94 4.65 6.43
CA THR A 310 10.60 5.20 6.70
C THR A 310 9.84 4.35 7.71
N TYR A 311 9.90 3.04 7.58
CA TYR A 311 9.20 2.14 8.51
C TYR A 311 9.87 2.06 9.87
N GLN A 312 11.20 2.10 9.93
CA GLN A 312 11.93 2.20 11.20
C GLN A 312 11.49 3.44 11.99
N ARG A 313 11.48 4.64 11.36
CA ARG A 313 10.98 5.87 12.01
C ARG A 313 9.51 5.79 12.42
N ASN A 314 8.65 5.17 11.60
CA ASN A 314 7.25 4.96 11.95
C ASN A 314 7.11 4.09 13.22
N MET A 315 7.87 3.00 13.31
CA MET A 315 7.89 2.13 14.49
C MET A 315 8.44 2.84 15.73
N GLU A 316 9.51 3.61 15.60
CA GLU A 316 10.08 4.44 16.68
C GLU A 316 9.05 5.46 17.20
N ALA A 317 8.22 6.02 16.32
CA ALA A 317 7.12 6.90 16.71
C ALA A 317 5.94 6.15 17.33
N GLY A 318 5.96 4.81 17.40
CA GLY A 318 4.88 3.98 17.93
C GLY A 318 3.70 3.81 16.98
N LEU A 319 3.90 3.96 15.67
CA LEU A 319 2.96 3.53 14.65
C LEU A 319 3.06 2.02 14.45
N LYS A 320 1.96 1.37 14.07
CA LYS A 320 1.89 -0.09 13.90
C LYS A 320 1.50 -0.52 12.50
N ALA A 321 1.05 0.42 11.67
CA ALA A 321 0.64 0.12 10.31
C ALA A 321 0.88 1.30 9.38
N ASP A 322 1.20 0.98 8.12
CA ASP A 322 1.40 1.97 7.07
C ASP A 322 0.66 1.60 5.78
N TYR A 323 0.14 2.63 5.10
CA TYR A 323 -0.67 2.53 3.90
C TYR A 323 -0.01 3.20 2.68
N THR A 324 1.33 3.37 2.73
CA THR A 324 2.07 4.11 1.69
C THR A 324 2.48 3.23 0.51
N LEU A 325 2.54 1.90 0.69
CA LEU A 325 3.11 1.01 -0.32
C LEU A 325 2.19 0.87 -1.54
N GLY A 326 2.62 1.42 -2.65
CA GLY A 326 2.04 1.40 -3.99
C GLY A 326 2.86 2.31 -4.89
N PHE A 327 2.55 2.40 -6.17
CA PHE A 327 3.24 3.28 -7.11
C PHE A 327 2.56 4.65 -7.13
N GLY A 328 3.34 5.74 -6.96
CA GLY A 328 2.83 7.11 -7.07
C GLY A 328 2.63 7.55 -8.52
N ASP A 329 3.38 6.97 -9.45
CA ASP A 329 3.47 7.32 -10.87
C ASP A 329 2.85 6.26 -11.81
N ALA A 330 2.32 5.15 -11.26
CA ALA A 330 1.68 4.08 -12.01
C ALA A 330 0.51 3.45 -11.23
N LEU A 331 -0.30 2.66 -11.93
CA LEU A 331 -1.31 1.77 -11.34
C LEU A 331 -0.68 0.40 -11.10
N GLY A 332 -1.28 -0.39 -10.20
CA GLY A 332 -0.96 -1.80 -10.09
C GLY A 332 -0.44 -2.25 -8.74
N PHE A 333 0.01 -3.48 -8.71
CA PHE A 333 0.29 -4.23 -7.48
C PHE A 333 1.78 -4.22 -7.14
N ARG A 334 2.25 -3.15 -6.46
CA ARG A 334 3.68 -2.99 -6.11
C ARG A 334 4.23 -4.13 -5.26
N ALA A 335 3.41 -4.76 -4.41
CA ALA A 335 3.78 -5.91 -3.58
C ALA A 335 3.25 -7.25 -4.12
N GLY A 336 2.56 -7.26 -5.28
CA GLY A 336 1.96 -8.46 -5.86
C GLY A 336 0.89 -9.13 -4.99
N THR A 337 0.33 -8.41 -4.01
CA THR A 337 -0.75 -8.84 -3.13
C THR A 337 -1.66 -7.67 -2.76
N LEU A 338 -2.92 -7.98 -2.42
CA LEU A 338 -3.89 -7.06 -1.80
C LEU A 338 -4.04 -7.27 -0.30
N ARG A 339 -3.35 -8.26 0.26
CA ARG A 339 -3.42 -8.55 1.69
C ARG A 339 -2.39 -7.74 2.44
N CYS A 340 -2.72 -7.34 3.66
CA CYS A 340 -1.73 -6.77 4.56
C CYS A 340 -0.74 -7.85 5.02
N PHE A 341 0.50 -7.44 5.24
CA PHE A 341 1.56 -8.33 5.67
C PHE A 341 2.52 -7.62 6.64
N PRO A 342 3.22 -8.37 7.51
CA PRO A 342 4.19 -7.79 8.44
C PRO A 342 5.45 -7.34 7.71
N PHE A 343 6.03 -6.25 8.16
CA PHE A 343 7.30 -5.73 7.66
C PHE A 343 8.46 -6.66 8.05
N PHE A 344 9.28 -7.00 7.07
CA PHE A 344 10.56 -7.67 7.28
C PHE A 344 11.69 -6.71 6.91
N ASP A 345 12.53 -6.37 7.87
CA ASP A 345 13.72 -5.55 7.63
C ASP A 345 14.89 -6.44 7.20
N ILE A 346 15.30 -6.29 5.94
CA ILE A 346 16.41 -7.10 5.39
C ILE A 346 17.73 -6.72 6.05
N SER A 347 17.93 -5.43 6.41
CA SER A 347 19.17 -4.97 7.02
C SER A 347 19.41 -5.55 8.42
N GLU A 348 18.33 -5.87 9.12
CA GLU A 348 18.37 -6.53 10.43
C GLU A 348 18.03 -8.02 10.36
N ASN A 349 17.65 -8.51 9.17
CA ASN A 349 17.20 -9.87 8.91
C ASN A 349 16.08 -10.32 9.89
N LYS A 350 15.09 -9.44 10.09
CA LYS A 350 14.08 -9.59 11.14
C LYS A 350 12.69 -9.13 10.71
N GLN A 351 11.68 -9.92 11.09
CA GLN A 351 10.26 -9.54 11.00
C GLN A 351 9.86 -8.69 12.21
N TYR A 352 9.03 -7.66 11.95
CA TYR A 352 8.47 -6.76 12.96
C TYR A 352 6.95 -6.88 13.01
N ASP A 353 6.35 -6.58 14.17
CA ASP A 353 4.90 -6.38 14.33
C ASP A 353 4.51 -4.97 13.83
N PHE A 354 4.77 -4.74 12.56
CA PHE A 354 4.43 -3.54 11.82
C PHE A 354 3.80 -3.95 10.49
N TRP A 355 2.58 -3.48 10.22
CA TRP A 355 1.76 -4.00 9.13
C TRP A 355 1.74 -3.08 7.93
N ILE A 356 1.97 -3.63 6.75
CA ILE A 356 1.95 -2.92 5.48
C ILE A 356 0.64 -3.21 4.76
N TYR A 357 -0.08 -2.16 4.36
CA TYR A 357 -1.34 -2.22 3.60
C TYR A 357 -1.09 -1.64 2.20
N PRO A 358 -0.88 -2.46 1.18
CA PRO A 358 -0.60 -1.98 -0.17
C PRO A 358 -1.87 -1.39 -0.81
N PHE A 359 -1.71 -0.29 -1.55
CA PHE A 359 -2.78 0.30 -2.35
C PHE A 359 -2.61 -0.01 -3.84
N VAL A 360 -3.71 0.09 -4.61
CA VAL A 360 -3.75 -0.25 -6.04
C VAL A 360 -3.59 0.97 -6.94
N TYR A 361 -4.30 2.05 -6.61
CA TYR A 361 -4.27 3.29 -7.38
C TYR A 361 -4.55 4.52 -6.53
N MET A 362 -4.15 5.69 -7.03
CA MET A 362 -4.44 6.99 -6.47
C MET A 362 -5.11 7.88 -7.53
N ASP A 363 -6.08 8.68 -7.12
CA ASP A 363 -6.74 9.68 -7.99
C ASP A 363 -5.74 10.59 -8.72
N GLY A 364 -4.74 11.11 -7.98
CA GLY A 364 -3.67 11.93 -8.53
C GLY A 364 -2.82 11.19 -9.56
N THR A 365 -2.56 9.89 -9.37
CA THR A 365 -1.83 9.07 -10.35
C THR A 365 -2.57 9.04 -11.69
N LEU A 366 -3.86 8.76 -11.66
CA LEU A 366 -4.67 8.66 -12.88
C LEU A 366 -4.68 9.98 -13.66
N ARG A 367 -4.99 11.07 -12.97
CA ARG A 367 -5.23 12.36 -13.63
C ARG A 367 -3.98 13.18 -13.84
N GLU A 368 -3.09 13.29 -12.86
CA GLU A 368 -1.97 14.23 -12.88
C GLU A 368 -0.70 13.62 -13.48
N TYR A 369 -0.40 12.34 -13.17
CA TYR A 369 0.78 11.67 -13.70
C TYR A 369 0.50 11.02 -15.06
N LEU A 370 -0.55 10.19 -15.16
CA LEU A 370 -0.90 9.48 -16.39
C LEU A 370 -1.75 10.30 -17.35
N ARG A 371 -2.38 11.38 -16.86
CA ARG A 371 -3.25 12.27 -17.64
C ARG A 371 -4.43 11.57 -18.29
N PHE A 372 -4.93 10.54 -17.64
CA PHE A 372 -6.09 9.80 -18.13
C PHE A 372 -7.38 10.62 -17.96
N SER A 373 -8.26 10.50 -18.91
CA SER A 373 -9.68 10.85 -18.77
C SER A 373 -10.36 9.87 -17.83
N LEU A 374 -11.57 10.18 -17.39
CA LEU A 374 -12.37 9.28 -16.56
C LEU A 374 -12.59 7.92 -17.23
N GLU A 375 -12.89 7.89 -18.54
CA GLU A 375 -13.13 6.66 -19.29
C GLU A 375 -11.85 5.83 -19.50
N GLU A 376 -10.70 6.47 -19.70
CA GLU A 376 -9.41 5.79 -19.74
C GLU A 376 -9.07 5.20 -18.37
N SER A 377 -9.37 5.93 -17.29
CA SER A 377 -9.18 5.44 -15.91
C SER A 377 -10.04 4.21 -15.64
N LYS A 378 -11.33 4.23 -16.01
CA LYS A 378 -12.23 3.06 -15.87
C LYS A 378 -11.65 1.84 -16.61
N ARG A 379 -11.21 2.01 -17.87
CA ARG A 379 -10.62 0.91 -18.65
C ARG A 379 -9.34 0.36 -18.04
N ALA A 380 -8.48 1.25 -17.51
CA ALA A 380 -7.22 0.84 -16.88
C ALA A 380 -7.41 0.08 -15.56
N LEU A 381 -8.54 0.31 -14.85
CA LEU A 381 -8.84 -0.39 -13.59
C LEU A 381 -9.43 -1.80 -13.80
N LEU A 382 -10.08 -2.08 -14.94
CA LEU A 382 -10.73 -3.38 -15.15
C LEU A 382 -9.80 -4.59 -14.97
N PRO A 383 -8.61 -4.67 -15.61
CA PRO A 383 -7.74 -5.83 -15.43
C PRO A 383 -7.23 -5.98 -13.98
N LEU A 384 -7.11 -4.87 -13.23
CA LEU A 384 -6.75 -4.90 -11.81
C LEU A 384 -7.89 -5.47 -10.96
N ILE A 385 -9.13 -5.09 -11.26
CA ILE A 385 -10.32 -5.60 -10.56
C ILE A 385 -10.53 -7.09 -10.86
N GLU A 386 -10.38 -7.51 -12.10
CA GLU A 386 -10.49 -8.92 -12.50
C GLU A 386 -9.45 -9.80 -11.78
N GLU A 387 -8.20 -9.37 -11.76
CA GLU A 387 -7.16 -10.09 -11.03
C GLU A 387 -7.45 -10.11 -9.51
N ALA A 388 -7.94 -8.99 -8.96
CA ALA A 388 -8.32 -8.89 -7.55
C ALA A 388 -9.47 -9.85 -7.19
N LYS A 389 -10.47 -10.01 -8.04
CA LYS A 389 -11.58 -10.96 -7.84
C LYS A 389 -11.07 -12.40 -7.72
N ARG A 390 -10.03 -12.75 -8.47
CA ARG A 390 -9.46 -14.09 -8.47
C ARG A 390 -8.82 -14.46 -7.12
N PHE A 391 -8.14 -13.52 -6.46
CA PHE A 391 -7.34 -13.80 -5.27
C PHE A 391 -7.92 -13.23 -3.97
N GLY A 392 -8.85 -12.26 -4.06
CA GLY A 392 -9.41 -11.57 -2.92
C GLY A 392 -8.40 -10.63 -2.23
N GLY A 393 -8.78 -10.13 -1.06
CA GLY A 393 -7.99 -9.17 -0.28
C GLY A 393 -8.65 -7.79 -0.18
N ASP A 394 -7.89 -6.78 0.21
CA ASP A 394 -8.35 -5.39 0.36
C ASP A 394 -7.95 -4.56 -0.88
N PHE A 395 -8.91 -4.23 -1.73
CA PHE A 395 -8.69 -3.34 -2.87
C PHE A 395 -8.67 -1.89 -2.36
N ILE A 396 -7.48 -1.41 -2.00
CA ILE A 396 -7.28 -0.09 -1.40
C ILE A 396 -7.06 0.94 -2.50
N SER A 397 -7.85 2.01 -2.50
CA SER A 397 -7.66 3.18 -3.35
C SER A 397 -7.40 4.44 -2.53
N ILE A 398 -6.58 5.35 -3.07
CA ILE A 398 -6.28 6.64 -2.46
C ILE A 398 -7.08 7.74 -3.15
N TRP A 399 -7.73 8.54 -2.34
CA TRP A 399 -8.48 9.72 -2.73
C TRP A 399 -8.08 10.91 -1.86
N HIS A 400 -8.30 12.10 -2.37
CA HIS A 400 -8.23 13.33 -1.58
C HIS A 400 -9.64 13.89 -1.41
N ASN A 401 -9.93 14.56 -0.29
CA ASN A 401 -11.24 15.17 -0.11
C ASN A 401 -11.56 16.22 -1.18
N GLU A 402 -10.55 16.84 -1.77
CA GLU A 402 -10.70 17.81 -2.86
C GLU A 402 -11.08 17.14 -4.20
N THR A 403 -10.65 15.92 -4.44
CA THR A 403 -10.85 15.25 -5.75
C THR A 403 -12.26 14.70 -5.93
N ILE A 404 -12.98 14.48 -4.84
CA ILE A 404 -14.39 14.08 -4.86
C ILE A 404 -15.36 15.26 -4.74
N SER A 405 -14.85 16.50 -4.88
CA SER A 405 -15.60 17.75 -4.65
C SER A 405 -16.51 18.17 -5.79
N ASP A 406 -16.39 17.56 -6.94
CA ASP A 406 -17.08 17.99 -8.17
C ASP A 406 -16.73 19.42 -8.61
N TRP A 407 -15.64 19.98 -8.09
CA TRP A 407 -15.21 21.34 -8.35
C TRP A 407 -13.98 21.39 -9.26
N SER A 408 -13.99 22.37 -10.21
CA SER A 408 -12.89 22.57 -11.16
C SER A 408 -12.61 21.30 -11.98
N ASP A 409 -11.40 20.90 -12.04
CA ASP A 409 -10.89 19.79 -12.86
C ASP A 409 -11.29 18.41 -12.36
N TRP A 410 -11.87 18.32 -11.16
CA TRP A 410 -12.30 17.06 -10.54
C TRP A 410 -13.79 16.75 -10.75
N LYS A 411 -14.44 17.51 -11.63
CA LYS A 411 -15.86 17.29 -11.93
C LYS A 411 -16.08 15.89 -12.51
N GLY A 412 -17.00 15.14 -11.91
CA GLY A 412 -17.38 13.78 -12.33
C GLY A 412 -16.45 12.67 -11.85
N TRP A 413 -15.27 12.97 -11.27
CA TRP A 413 -14.31 11.93 -10.89
C TRP A 413 -14.79 10.98 -9.80
N VAL A 414 -15.75 11.40 -8.97
CA VAL A 414 -16.37 10.54 -7.97
C VAL A 414 -17.06 9.30 -8.58
N GLU A 415 -17.49 9.37 -9.83
CA GLU A 415 -18.06 8.23 -10.55
C GLU A 415 -17.10 7.02 -10.62
N LEU A 416 -15.79 7.26 -10.53
CA LEU A 416 -14.79 6.19 -10.55
C LEU A 416 -14.86 5.33 -9.28
N ILE A 417 -15.28 5.90 -8.14
CA ILE A 417 -15.55 5.15 -6.91
C ILE A 417 -16.74 4.21 -7.14
N ASP A 418 -17.84 4.75 -7.67
CA ASP A 418 -19.07 3.97 -7.95
C ASP A 418 -18.80 2.88 -9.00
N PHE A 419 -17.97 3.19 -10.01
CA PHE A 419 -17.53 2.22 -11.02
C PHE A 419 -16.71 1.10 -10.37
N THR A 420 -15.72 1.43 -9.55
CA THR A 420 -14.88 0.45 -8.86
C THR A 420 -15.71 -0.44 -7.93
N GLN A 421 -16.63 0.16 -7.15
CA GLN A 421 -17.50 -0.57 -6.24
C GLN A 421 -18.40 -1.56 -7.00
N ARG A 422 -19.05 -1.12 -8.08
CA ARG A 422 -19.91 -1.99 -8.89
C ARG A 422 -19.12 -3.16 -9.46
N ASN A 423 -17.99 -2.90 -10.09
CA ASN A 423 -17.20 -3.97 -10.71
C ASN A 423 -16.56 -4.94 -9.69
N ILE A 424 -16.35 -4.53 -8.44
CA ILE A 424 -15.89 -5.43 -7.37
C ILE A 424 -17.01 -6.34 -6.88
N TYR A 425 -18.24 -5.82 -6.70
CA TYR A 425 -19.32 -6.55 -6.03
C TYR A 425 -20.39 -7.12 -6.97
N GLU A 426 -20.49 -6.60 -8.20
CA GLU A 426 -21.37 -7.22 -9.19
C GLU A 426 -20.68 -8.48 -9.74
N THR A 427 -21.34 -9.62 -9.59
CA THR A 427 -21.02 -10.86 -10.31
C THR A 427 -21.53 -10.73 -11.74
N ASP A 428 -20.70 -11.05 -12.72
CA ASP A 428 -21.15 -11.22 -14.09
C ASP A 428 -22.28 -12.27 -14.10
N ASN A 429 -23.52 -11.81 -14.33
CA ASN A 429 -24.69 -12.68 -14.52
C ASN A 429 -24.62 -13.34 -15.88
#